data_ca4541e6bcfc1cf21382e511a2a49d03
#
_entry.id   ca4541e6bcfc1cf21382e511a2a49d03
#
_cell.length_a   1.000
_cell.length_b   1.000
_cell.length_c   1.000
_cell.angle_alpha   90.00
_cell.angle_beta   90.00
_cell.angle_gamma   90.00
#
_symmetry.space_group_name_H-M   'P 1'
#
loop_
_entity.id
_entity.type
_entity.pdbx_description
1 polymer ?
#
loop_
_entity_poly.entity_id
_entity_poly.type
_entity_poly.pdbx_seq_one_letter_code
_entity_poly.pdbx_strand_id
1 'polypeptide(L)'
;MSKGVCVFDLDNTLGDFGIIDFFGLVYEPKVITGFVDKKEDKAFLRTQVQLYSDEEHDFLEDMRNKFEKIVHEKELDKGVLRPELKEILNPLVEQYRKHKILGFIIYSNNGNLYSLEYAGRAIQKMFNAPKLFLKFLDRYNPLRDKYDGNAIGSRSKMVNTIKHIVPDLENKHLLFVDDLIHNDFYTTLESTYIHIPAYNSNIPHERLEEIWDAFEELFYSFDEKEQKLFFNMYHIKSYLGIHSLDQLKNQYMIYSKVSKHTKPFNEDLPMIRQKIHSFIMKLPKYGGYRRT
;
A
#
# COMPACT_ATOMS: atom_id res chain seq x y z
N MET A 1 27.64 9.71 6.56
CA MET A 1 26.52 10.28 7.34
C MET A 1 25.25 9.55 6.90
N SER A 2 24.50 8.98 7.85
CA SER A 2 23.26 8.26 7.55
C SER A 2 22.19 9.23 7.07
N LYS A 3 21.59 8.95 5.90
CA LYS A 3 20.47 9.70 5.35
C LYS A 3 19.20 9.36 6.13
N GLY A 4 18.19 10.24 6.09
CA GLY A 4 16.90 9.98 6.69
C GLY A 4 16.09 8.93 5.91
N VAL A 5 15.15 8.27 6.60
CA VAL A 5 14.17 7.35 6.03
C VAL A 5 12.78 7.72 6.58
N CYS A 6 11.79 7.71 5.71
CA CYS A 6 10.39 7.92 6.12
C CYS A 6 9.62 6.62 5.95
N VAL A 7 8.92 6.20 7.00
CA VAL A 7 8.10 5.00 7.03
C VAL A 7 6.66 5.40 7.24
N PHE A 8 5.76 4.84 6.45
CA PHE A 8 4.33 5.13 6.50
C PHE A 8 3.55 3.82 6.62
N ASP A 9 2.54 3.80 7.47
CA ASP A 9 1.49 2.81 7.32
C ASP A 9 0.67 3.10 6.06
N LEU A 10 -0.11 2.11 5.61
CA LEU A 10 -0.94 2.20 4.42
C LEU A 10 -2.36 2.64 4.75
N ASP A 11 -3.11 1.70 5.35
CA ASP A 11 -4.54 1.84 5.57
C ASP A 11 -4.84 2.93 6.59
N ASN A 12 -5.81 3.77 6.29
CA ASN A 12 -6.22 4.91 7.11
C ASN A 12 -5.11 5.96 7.34
N THR A 13 -3.86 5.65 7.00
CA THR A 13 -2.69 6.55 7.09
C THR A 13 -2.45 7.28 5.76
N LEU A 14 -2.12 6.55 4.70
CA LEU A 14 -1.94 7.10 3.36
C LEU A 14 -3.25 7.25 2.60
N GLY A 15 -4.23 6.41 2.90
CA GLY A 15 -5.52 6.39 2.24
C GLY A 15 -6.46 5.31 2.76
N ASP A 16 -7.54 5.09 2.05
CA ASP A 16 -8.48 3.98 2.24
C ASP A 16 -8.44 3.09 0.99
N PHE A 17 -7.82 1.92 1.16
CA PHE A 17 -7.49 1.03 0.04
C PHE A 17 -8.45 -0.15 -0.11
N GLY A 18 -9.57 -0.20 0.61
CA GLY A 18 -10.50 -1.33 0.57
C GLY A 18 -10.92 -1.74 -0.85
N ILE A 19 -11.18 -0.77 -1.74
CA ILE A 19 -11.52 -1.03 -3.15
C ILE A 19 -10.31 -1.62 -3.90
N ILE A 20 -9.13 -1.08 -3.65
CA ILE A 20 -7.89 -1.55 -4.28
C ILE A 20 -7.56 -2.96 -3.80
N ASP A 21 -7.79 -3.24 -2.52
CA ASP A 21 -7.63 -4.59 -1.94
C ASP A 21 -8.50 -5.62 -2.67
N PHE A 22 -9.74 -5.26 -3.01
CA PHE A 22 -10.61 -6.16 -3.78
C PHE A 22 -9.99 -6.51 -5.14
N PHE A 23 -9.53 -5.52 -5.89
CA PHE A 23 -8.91 -5.78 -7.20
C PHE A 23 -7.56 -6.51 -7.06
N GLY A 24 -6.84 -6.29 -5.96
CA GLY A 24 -5.67 -7.10 -5.63
C GLY A 24 -5.96 -8.59 -5.48
N LEU A 25 -7.13 -8.96 -4.93
CA LEU A 25 -7.58 -10.35 -4.88
C LEU A 25 -7.87 -10.93 -6.27
N VAL A 26 -8.28 -10.07 -7.20
CA VAL A 26 -8.61 -10.47 -8.57
C VAL A 26 -7.36 -10.65 -9.44
N TYR A 27 -6.42 -9.68 -9.38
CA TYR A 27 -5.27 -9.65 -10.28
C TYR A 27 -4.02 -10.36 -9.74
N GLU A 28 -3.92 -10.55 -8.44
CA GLU A 28 -2.70 -11.04 -7.81
C GLU A 28 -2.99 -12.28 -6.96
N PRO A 29 -3.02 -13.48 -7.58
CA PRO A 29 -3.35 -14.73 -6.87
C PRO A 29 -2.48 -15.00 -5.64
N LYS A 30 -1.24 -14.48 -5.63
CA LYS A 30 -0.31 -14.60 -4.49
C LYS A 30 -0.81 -13.91 -3.23
N VAL A 31 -1.61 -12.88 -3.36
CA VAL A 31 -2.23 -12.14 -2.24
C VAL A 31 -3.12 -13.08 -1.43
N ILE A 32 -3.88 -13.95 -2.08
CA ILE A 32 -4.82 -14.88 -1.44
C ILE A 32 -4.11 -15.77 -0.42
N THR A 33 -2.90 -16.22 -0.72
CA THR A 33 -2.13 -17.06 0.22
C THR A 33 -1.84 -16.36 1.54
N GLY A 34 -1.86 -15.02 1.54
CA GLY A 34 -1.71 -14.20 2.72
C GLY A 34 -2.93 -14.17 3.63
N PHE A 35 -4.15 -14.35 3.10
CA PHE A 35 -5.40 -14.30 3.86
C PHE A 35 -5.81 -15.65 4.49
N VAL A 36 -5.11 -16.73 4.15
CA VAL A 36 -5.43 -18.07 4.66
C VAL A 36 -4.73 -18.31 6.00
N ASP A 37 -5.50 -18.53 7.05
CA ASP A 37 -4.97 -18.67 8.41
C ASP A 37 -4.31 -20.05 8.67
N LYS A 38 -4.78 -21.09 8.02
CA LYS A 38 -4.26 -22.44 8.23
C LYS A 38 -3.00 -22.69 7.40
N LYS A 39 -1.97 -23.24 8.04
CA LYS A 39 -0.67 -23.52 7.40
C LYS A 39 -0.78 -24.48 6.20
N GLU A 40 -1.66 -25.47 6.32
CA GLU A 40 -1.90 -26.45 5.26
C GLU A 40 -2.57 -25.84 4.04
N ASP A 41 -3.58 -24.99 4.25
CA ASP A 41 -4.27 -24.29 3.17
C ASP A 41 -3.33 -23.32 2.44
N LYS A 42 -2.42 -22.65 3.17
CA LYS A 42 -1.38 -21.78 2.58
C LYS A 42 -0.43 -22.56 1.67
N ALA A 43 0.01 -23.74 2.10
CA ALA A 43 0.90 -24.57 1.29
C ALA A 43 0.19 -25.04 0.02
N PHE A 44 -1.06 -25.45 0.14
CA PHE A 44 -1.88 -25.86 -1.00
C PHE A 44 -2.11 -24.74 -1.99
N LEU A 45 -2.53 -23.55 -1.53
CA LEU A 45 -2.75 -22.39 -2.41
C LEU A 45 -1.46 -21.93 -3.10
N ARG A 46 -0.32 -21.90 -2.39
CA ARG A 46 0.97 -21.59 -3.01
C ARG A 46 1.31 -22.55 -4.14
N THR A 47 1.03 -23.83 -3.96
CA THR A 47 1.23 -24.85 -5.00
C THR A 47 0.33 -24.57 -6.20
N GLN A 48 -0.94 -24.24 -5.98
CA GLN A 48 -1.89 -23.95 -7.07
C GLN A 48 -1.51 -22.68 -7.85
N VAL A 49 -1.08 -21.63 -7.15
CA VAL A 49 -0.61 -20.38 -7.81
C VAL A 49 0.66 -20.61 -8.63
N GLN A 50 1.55 -21.52 -8.20
CA GLN A 50 2.75 -21.88 -8.96
C GLN A 50 2.45 -22.70 -10.22
N LEU A 51 1.24 -23.25 -10.34
CA LEU A 51 0.80 -24.01 -11.51
C LEU A 51 0.19 -23.13 -12.60
N TYR A 52 0.08 -21.83 -12.38
CA TYR A 52 -0.41 -20.93 -13.42
C TYR A 52 0.56 -20.90 -14.59
N SER A 53 0.00 -20.98 -15.79
CA SER A 53 0.75 -20.85 -17.03
C SER A 53 1.25 -19.40 -17.21
N ASP A 54 2.27 -19.22 -18.03
CA ASP A 54 2.73 -17.88 -18.43
C ASP A 54 1.58 -17.08 -19.06
N GLU A 55 0.71 -17.73 -19.85
CA GLU A 55 -0.48 -17.11 -20.47
C GLU A 55 -1.45 -16.54 -19.41
N GLU A 56 -1.68 -17.25 -18.30
CA GLU A 56 -2.54 -16.78 -17.21
C GLU A 56 -1.91 -15.60 -16.46
N HIS A 57 -0.60 -15.65 -16.22
CA HIS A 57 0.12 -14.54 -15.61
C HIS A 57 0.11 -13.30 -16.48
N ASP A 58 0.42 -13.44 -17.78
CA ASP A 58 0.46 -12.34 -18.74
C ASP A 58 -0.92 -11.70 -18.89
N PHE A 59 -1.99 -12.50 -18.93
CA PHE A 59 -3.36 -12.03 -19.00
C PHE A 59 -3.74 -11.19 -17.76
N LEU A 60 -3.46 -11.68 -16.54
CA LEU A 60 -3.76 -10.94 -15.32
C LEU A 60 -2.96 -9.65 -15.23
N GLU A 61 -1.69 -9.66 -15.64
CA GLU A 61 -0.86 -8.47 -15.67
C GLU A 61 -1.36 -7.43 -16.68
N ASP A 62 -1.76 -7.86 -17.88
CA ASP A 62 -2.33 -6.98 -18.90
C ASP A 62 -3.65 -6.37 -18.43
N MET A 63 -4.55 -7.21 -17.88
CA MET A 63 -5.83 -6.77 -17.32
C MET A 63 -5.62 -5.73 -16.21
N ARG A 64 -4.70 -5.99 -15.27
CA ARG A 64 -4.35 -5.06 -14.20
C ARG A 64 -3.85 -3.73 -14.75
N ASN A 65 -2.90 -3.77 -15.67
CA ASN A 65 -2.27 -2.56 -16.21
C ASN A 65 -3.28 -1.70 -16.98
N LYS A 66 -4.17 -2.32 -17.76
CA LYS A 66 -5.25 -1.64 -18.46
C LYS A 66 -6.26 -1.03 -17.50
N PHE A 67 -6.66 -1.77 -16.45
CA PHE A 67 -7.58 -1.26 -15.44
C PHE A 67 -6.99 -0.06 -14.66
N GLU A 68 -5.76 -0.17 -14.18
CA GLU A 68 -5.08 0.94 -13.49
C GLU A 68 -4.98 2.18 -14.38
N LYS A 69 -4.75 1.99 -15.67
CA LYS A 69 -4.73 3.10 -16.63
C LYS A 69 -6.09 3.78 -16.73
N ILE A 70 -7.18 3.01 -16.85
CA ILE A 70 -8.55 3.55 -16.93
C ILE A 70 -8.91 4.29 -15.63
N VAL A 71 -8.66 3.67 -14.48
CA VAL A 71 -8.91 4.28 -13.16
C VAL A 71 -8.20 5.62 -13.02
N HIS A 72 -6.97 5.69 -13.49
CA HIS A 72 -6.16 6.88 -13.45
C HIS A 72 -6.61 7.98 -14.42
N GLU A 73 -6.91 7.61 -15.68
CA GLU A 73 -7.32 8.56 -16.72
C GLU A 73 -8.69 9.17 -16.42
N LYS A 74 -9.58 8.39 -15.82
CA LYS A 74 -10.92 8.84 -15.38
C LYS A 74 -10.92 9.41 -13.95
N GLU A 75 -9.77 9.51 -13.29
CA GLU A 75 -9.63 9.95 -11.88
C GLU A 75 -10.57 9.21 -10.91
N LEU A 76 -10.84 7.93 -11.18
CA LEU A 76 -11.78 7.14 -10.38
C LEU A 76 -11.24 6.81 -8.98
N ASP A 77 -9.92 6.82 -8.80
CA ASP A 77 -9.22 6.64 -7.53
C ASP A 77 -9.14 7.92 -6.67
N LYS A 78 -9.78 9.00 -7.13
CA LYS A 78 -9.86 10.24 -6.36
C LYS A 78 -10.63 10.00 -5.07
N GLY A 79 -9.96 10.17 -3.94
CA GLY A 79 -10.50 9.90 -2.60
C GLY A 79 -9.97 8.60 -1.99
N VAL A 80 -9.32 7.70 -2.75
CA VAL A 80 -8.58 6.57 -2.18
C VAL A 80 -7.40 7.07 -1.37
N LEU A 81 -6.58 7.94 -1.96
CA LEU A 81 -5.52 8.63 -1.22
C LEU A 81 -6.11 9.76 -0.36
N ARG A 82 -5.54 9.94 0.82
CA ARG A 82 -5.88 11.03 1.73
C ARG A 82 -5.68 12.39 1.03
N PRO A 83 -6.65 13.31 1.07
CA PRO A 83 -6.55 14.61 0.37
C PRO A 83 -5.33 15.44 0.79
N GLU A 84 -5.00 15.42 2.09
CA GLU A 84 -3.88 16.20 2.67
C GLU A 84 -2.52 15.56 2.41
N LEU A 85 -2.48 14.38 1.79
CA LEU A 85 -1.25 13.61 1.60
C LEU A 85 -0.17 14.41 0.87
N LYS A 86 -0.58 15.16 -0.15
CA LYS A 86 0.34 16.02 -0.91
C LYS A 86 1.02 17.05 -0.01
N GLU A 87 0.28 17.63 0.91
CA GLU A 87 0.79 18.62 1.84
C GLU A 87 1.74 18.00 2.87
N ILE A 88 1.40 16.81 3.37
CA ILE A 88 2.23 16.05 4.33
C ILE A 88 3.54 15.62 3.70
N LEU A 89 3.50 15.08 2.48
CA LEU A 89 4.66 14.47 1.84
C LEU A 89 5.57 15.47 1.12
N ASN A 90 5.04 16.61 0.65
CA ASN A 90 5.82 17.57 -0.15
C ASN A 90 7.16 17.98 0.51
N PRO A 91 7.21 18.40 1.80
CA PRO A 91 8.45 18.77 2.44
C PRO A 91 9.45 17.60 2.55
N LEU A 92 8.97 16.37 2.68
CA LEU A 92 9.81 15.16 2.74
C LEU A 92 10.36 14.80 1.35
N VAL A 93 9.55 14.90 0.31
CA VAL A 93 9.97 14.69 -1.08
C VAL A 93 11.01 15.72 -1.52
N GLU A 94 10.90 16.96 -1.04
CA GLU A 94 11.95 17.96 -1.27
C GLU A 94 13.28 17.55 -0.63
N GLN A 95 13.28 16.98 0.58
CA GLN A 95 14.51 16.49 1.21
C GLN A 95 15.05 15.23 0.50
N TYR A 96 14.17 14.38 -0.05
CA TYR A 96 14.57 13.27 -0.91
C TYR A 96 15.29 13.78 -2.17
N ARG A 97 14.74 14.78 -2.87
CA ARG A 97 15.39 15.42 -4.04
C ARG A 97 16.73 16.07 -3.71
N LYS A 98 16.88 16.57 -2.49
CA LYS A 98 18.15 17.11 -1.94
C LYS A 98 19.08 16.00 -1.43
N HIS A 99 18.77 14.72 -1.64
CA HIS A 99 19.53 13.55 -1.18
C HIS A 99 19.74 13.46 0.34
N LYS A 100 18.95 14.15 1.13
CA LYS A 100 18.99 14.08 2.61
C LYS A 100 18.13 12.93 3.16
N ILE A 101 17.10 12.55 2.44
CA ILE A 101 16.30 11.35 2.68
C ILE A 101 16.70 10.31 1.64
N LEU A 102 16.89 9.07 2.08
CA LEU A 102 17.22 7.93 1.22
C LEU A 102 16.01 7.51 0.39
N GLY A 103 14.85 7.48 1.02
CA GLY A 103 13.56 7.13 0.42
C GLY A 103 12.50 6.84 1.45
N PHE A 104 11.39 6.32 0.97
CA PHE A 104 10.21 5.98 1.75
C PHE A 104 10.03 4.47 1.82
N ILE A 105 9.38 4.00 2.87
CA ILE A 105 8.96 2.61 3.06
C ILE A 105 7.48 2.63 3.40
N ILE A 106 6.68 1.79 2.76
CA ILE A 106 5.34 1.46 3.25
C ILE A 106 5.46 0.21 4.11
N TYR A 107 5.00 0.29 5.38
CA TYR A 107 5.07 -0.78 6.36
C TYR A 107 3.69 -1.00 6.97
N SER A 108 2.92 -1.91 6.38
CA SER A 108 1.52 -2.10 6.73
C SER A 108 1.20 -3.49 7.28
N ASN A 109 0.14 -3.56 8.07
CA ASN A 109 -0.50 -4.81 8.46
C ASN A 109 -1.47 -5.34 7.40
N ASN A 110 -1.66 -4.62 6.30
CA ASN A 110 -2.37 -5.10 5.14
C ASN A 110 -1.62 -6.29 4.52
N GLY A 111 -2.32 -7.37 4.24
CA GLY A 111 -1.76 -8.57 3.61
C GLY A 111 -1.74 -8.49 2.08
N ASN A 112 -2.23 -7.40 1.51
CA ASN A 112 -2.34 -7.21 0.08
C ASN A 112 -1.18 -6.36 -0.45
N LEU A 113 -0.12 -7.01 -0.93
CA LEU A 113 1.05 -6.32 -1.49
C LEU A 113 0.66 -5.42 -2.67
N TYR A 114 -0.33 -5.81 -3.47
CA TYR A 114 -0.82 -5.02 -4.58
C TYR A 114 -1.25 -3.61 -4.14
N SER A 115 -1.99 -3.49 -3.03
CA SER A 115 -2.43 -2.18 -2.51
C SER A 115 -1.27 -1.31 -2.06
N LEU A 116 -0.22 -1.90 -1.45
CA LEU A 116 0.99 -1.17 -1.08
C LEU A 116 1.70 -0.64 -2.32
N GLU A 117 1.84 -1.47 -3.34
CA GLU A 117 2.47 -1.09 -4.60
C GLU A 117 1.66 -0.06 -5.38
N TYR A 118 0.32 -0.20 -5.41
CA TYR A 118 -0.58 0.77 -6.00
C TYR A 118 -0.42 2.15 -5.35
N ALA A 119 -0.48 2.23 -4.02
CA ALA A 119 -0.23 3.46 -3.27
C ALA A 119 1.13 4.06 -3.61
N GLY A 120 2.17 3.22 -3.64
CA GLY A 120 3.52 3.65 -4.01
C GLY A 120 3.59 4.24 -5.41
N ARG A 121 2.99 3.59 -6.42
CA ARG A 121 2.94 4.10 -7.80
C ARG A 121 2.16 5.42 -7.90
N ALA A 122 1.01 5.51 -7.25
CA ALA A 122 0.18 6.72 -7.24
C ALA A 122 0.94 7.91 -6.62
N ILE A 123 1.61 7.71 -5.48
CA ILE A 123 2.42 8.74 -4.81
C ILE A 123 3.64 9.12 -5.67
N GLN A 124 4.36 8.15 -6.24
CA GLN A 124 5.49 8.43 -7.13
C GLN A 124 5.08 9.28 -8.34
N LYS A 125 3.90 8.98 -8.92
CA LYS A 125 3.32 9.77 -10.02
C LYS A 125 2.94 11.18 -9.56
N MET A 126 2.25 11.30 -8.41
CA MET A 126 1.84 12.59 -7.83
C MET A 126 3.02 13.56 -7.67
N PHE A 127 4.19 13.06 -7.30
CA PHE A 127 5.38 13.86 -7.06
C PHE A 127 6.41 13.83 -8.19
N ASN A 128 6.17 13.10 -9.29
CA ASN A 128 7.17 12.83 -10.32
C ASN A 128 8.50 12.35 -9.72
N ALA A 129 8.43 11.31 -8.89
CA ALA A 129 9.56 10.75 -8.15
C ALA A 129 9.60 9.21 -8.25
N PRO A 130 10.02 8.63 -9.40
CA PRO A 130 9.83 7.21 -9.74
C PRO A 130 10.61 6.22 -8.87
N LYS A 131 11.56 6.67 -8.07
CA LYS A 131 12.36 5.83 -7.17
C LYS A 131 12.22 6.24 -5.70
N LEU A 132 11.08 6.84 -5.36
CA LEU A 132 10.83 7.36 -4.01
C LEU A 132 10.78 6.26 -2.95
N PHE A 133 10.21 5.10 -3.29
CA PHE A 133 10.05 4.01 -2.36
C PHE A 133 11.23 3.02 -2.41
N LEU A 134 11.74 2.68 -1.22
CA LEU A 134 12.81 1.70 -1.01
C LEU A 134 12.25 0.28 -0.89
N LYS A 135 11.09 0.14 -0.23
CA LYS A 135 10.51 -1.16 0.09
C LYS A 135 9.01 -1.04 0.42
N PHE A 136 8.30 -2.13 0.13
CA PHE A 136 6.94 -2.39 0.57
C PHE A 136 6.98 -3.59 1.53
N LEU A 137 6.44 -3.43 2.73
CA LEU A 137 6.40 -4.43 3.78
C LEU A 137 4.93 -4.70 4.13
N ASP A 138 4.35 -5.67 3.48
CA ASP A 138 3.04 -6.19 3.79
C ASP A 138 3.08 -7.09 5.04
N ARG A 139 1.92 -7.52 5.52
CA ARG A 139 1.78 -8.39 6.70
C ARG A 139 2.59 -9.70 6.61
N TYR A 140 2.77 -10.23 5.41
CA TYR A 140 3.38 -11.54 5.15
C TYR A 140 4.81 -11.45 4.62
N ASN A 141 5.41 -10.26 4.67
CA ASN A 141 6.78 -10.08 4.23
C ASN A 141 7.75 -10.89 5.09
N PRO A 142 8.64 -11.71 4.50
CA PRO A 142 9.57 -12.57 5.26
C PRO A 142 10.49 -11.81 6.22
N LEU A 143 10.80 -10.54 5.96
CA LEU A 143 11.58 -9.72 6.88
C LEU A 143 10.85 -9.48 8.19
N ARG A 144 9.51 -9.38 8.15
CA ARG A 144 8.70 -9.21 9.35
C ARG A 144 8.70 -10.45 10.22
N ASP A 145 8.58 -11.62 9.62
CA ASP A 145 8.64 -12.89 10.36
C ASP A 145 9.96 -13.02 11.13
N LYS A 146 11.04 -12.51 10.55
CA LYS A 146 12.37 -12.59 11.13
C LYS A 146 12.66 -11.53 12.19
N TYR A 147 12.20 -10.29 11.99
CA TYR A 147 12.64 -9.12 12.78
C TYR A 147 11.55 -8.50 13.64
N ASP A 148 10.27 -8.73 13.36
CA ASP A 148 9.18 -8.28 14.23
C ASP A 148 9.03 -9.18 15.47
N GLY A 149 9.80 -10.27 15.56
CA GLY A 149 9.87 -11.15 16.73
C GLY A 149 8.62 -11.99 16.96
N ASN A 150 7.74 -12.10 15.98
CA ASN A 150 6.42 -12.68 16.16
C ASN A 150 6.13 -13.80 15.17
N ALA A 151 5.34 -14.76 15.62
CA ALA A 151 4.74 -15.75 14.76
C ALA A 151 3.93 -15.08 13.63
N ILE A 152 3.85 -15.80 12.50
CA ILE A 152 3.08 -15.39 11.32
C ILE A 152 1.75 -14.75 11.72
N GLY A 153 1.55 -13.49 11.34
CA GLY A 153 0.30 -12.77 11.60
C GLY A 153 0.35 -11.75 12.74
N SER A 154 1.52 -11.48 13.34
CA SER A 154 1.65 -10.37 14.29
C SER A 154 1.27 -9.03 13.68
N ARG A 155 0.54 -8.22 14.46
CA ARG A 155 0.22 -6.83 14.12
C ARG A 155 1.28 -5.83 14.59
N SER A 156 2.34 -6.30 15.27
CA SER A 156 3.42 -5.45 15.72
C SER A 156 4.29 -4.99 14.55
N LYS A 157 4.69 -3.75 14.57
CA LYS A 157 5.70 -3.18 13.66
C LYS A 157 6.91 -2.84 14.49
N MET A 158 8.13 -3.16 14.01
CA MET A 158 9.35 -3.05 14.79
C MET A 158 10.40 -2.19 14.07
N VAL A 159 11.10 -1.35 14.82
CA VAL A 159 12.20 -0.50 14.33
C VAL A 159 13.33 -1.36 13.76
N ASN A 160 13.58 -2.54 14.34
CA ASN A 160 14.62 -3.44 13.86
C ASN A 160 14.42 -3.93 12.44
N THR A 161 13.18 -4.12 12.00
CA THR A 161 12.86 -4.46 10.60
C THR A 161 13.36 -3.36 9.65
N ILE A 162 13.15 -2.10 10.00
CA ILE A 162 13.62 -0.96 9.19
C ILE A 162 15.14 -0.85 9.23
N LYS A 163 15.78 -1.05 10.38
CA LYS A 163 17.25 -1.04 10.52
C LYS A 163 17.93 -2.16 9.73
N HIS A 164 17.24 -3.27 9.55
CA HIS A 164 17.76 -4.34 8.68
C HIS A 164 17.76 -3.94 7.19
N ILE A 165 16.73 -3.19 6.75
CA ILE A 165 16.65 -2.68 5.37
C ILE A 165 17.67 -1.56 5.13
N VAL A 166 17.86 -0.70 6.14
CA VAL A 166 18.78 0.43 6.08
C VAL A 166 19.75 0.33 7.26
N PRO A 167 20.86 -0.43 7.10
CA PRO A 167 21.89 -0.52 8.12
C PRO A 167 22.44 0.87 8.50
N ASP A 168 22.86 1.04 9.74
CA ASP A 168 23.41 2.28 10.29
C ASP A 168 22.41 3.47 10.37
N LEU A 169 21.10 3.21 10.20
CA LEU A 169 20.09 4.23 10.39
C LEU A 169 19.97 4.63 11.87
N GLU A 170 20.30 5.89 12.14
CA GLU A 170 20.09 6.46 13.47
C GLU A 170 18.61 6.74 13.73
N ASN A 171 18.11 6.47 14.94
CA ASN A 171 16.70 6.67 15.29
C ASN A 171 16.20 8.10 15.02
N LYS A 172 17.03 9.12 15.25
CA LYS A 172 16.69 10.53 14.97
C LYS A 172 16.52 10.84 13.48
N HIS A 173 16.98 9.95 12.59
CA HIS A 173 16.86 10.06 11.14
C HIS A 173 15.77 9.13 10.56
N LEU A 174 14.96 8.51 11.43
CA LEU A 174 13.82 7.69 11.06
C LEU A 174 12.53 8.45 11.44
N LEU A 175 11.68 8.71 10.46
CA LEU A 175 10.32 9.21 10.65
C LEU A 175 9.35 8.05 10.47
N PHE A 176 8.38 7.92 11.37
CA PHE A 176 7.30 6.95 11.26
C PHE A 176 5.94 7.63 11.39
N VAL A 177 5.04 7.36 10.46
CA VAL A 177 3.68 7.94 10.40
C VAL A 177 2.67 6.81 10.36
N ASP A 178 1.72 6.79 11.29
CA ASP A 178 0.74 5.71 11.45
C ASP A 178 -0.53 6.26 12.13
N ASP A 179 -1.70 5.70 11.84
CA ASP A 179 -2.95 6.00 12.53
C ASP A 179 -3.16 5.15 13.80
N LEU A 180 -2.32 4.15 14.01
CA LEU A 180 -2.27 3.33 15.22
C LEU A 180 -0.97 3.57 15.98
N ILE A 181 -1.00 3.36 17.30
CA ILE A 181 0.21 3.46 18.14
C ILE A 181 0.90 2.09 18.21
N HIS A 182 2.11 2.03 17.67
CA HIS A 182 3.01 0.87 17.79
C HIS A 182 4.06 1.14 18.87
N ASN A 183 3.99 0.42 19.98
CA ASN A 183 4.80 0.69 21.17
C ASN A 183 6.31 0.72 20.89
N ASP A 184 6.86 -0.20 20.10
CA ASP A 184 8.28 -0.20 19.78
C ASP A 184 8.72 1.06 19.06
N PHE A 185 7.97 1.49 18.04
CA PHE A 185 8.23 2.73 17.34
C PHE A 185 8.01 3.96 18.22
N TYR A 186 6.92 3.97 19.00
CA TYR A 186 6.58 5.10 19.86
C TYR A 186 7.65 5.34 20.92
N THR A 187 8.11 4.30 21.62
CA THR A 187 9.14 4.40 22.65
C THR A 187 10.53 4.68 22.08
N THR A 188 10.83 4.16 20.88
CA THR A 188 12.15 4.33 20.27
C THR A 188 12.29 5.67 19.55
N LEU A 189 11.23 6.18 18.94
CA LEU A 189 11.29 7.35 18.06
C LEU A 189 10.70 8.63 18.68
N GLU A 190 9.95 8.55 19.76
CA GLU A 190 9.25 9.62 20.47
C GLU A 190 9.02 10.93 19.68
N SER A 191 10.11 11.64 19.34
CA SER A 191 10.08 12.94 18.66
C SER A 191 9.92 12.87 17.13
N THR A 192 10.05 11.69 16.52
CA THR A 192 9.91 11.45 15.08
C THR A 192 8.81 10.44 14.74
N TYR A 193 8.03 10.05 15.76
CA TYR A 193 6.79 9.31 15.58
C TYR A 193 5.62 10.28 15.40
N ILE A 194 4.88 10.14 14.31
CA ILE A 194 3.68 10.93 14.05
C ILE A 194 2.48 9.98 14.06
N HIS A 195 1.68 10.08 15.12
CA HIS A 195 0.35 9.48 15.14
C HIS A 195 -0.61 10.44 14.44
N ILE A 196 -1.31 9.96 13.41
CA ILE A 196 -2.29 10.75 12.66
C ILE A 196 -3.69 10.13 12.84
N PRO A 197 -4.76 10.93 12.77
CA PRO A 197 -6.12 10.39 12.77
C PRO A 197 -6.35 9.46 11.57
N ALA A 198 -7.07 8.36 11.81
CA ALA A 198 -7.46 7.44 10.75
C ALA A 198 -8.26 8.16 9.66
N TYR A 199 -7.91 7.89 8.40
CA TYR A 199 -8.65 8.35 7.23
C TYR A 199 -9.53 7.21 6.70
N ASN A 200 -10.81 7.46 6.56
CA ASN A 200 -11.71 6.60 5.81
C ASN A 200 -12.30 7.43 4.67
N SER A 201 -12.22 6.93 3.47
CA SER A 201 -12.78 7.62 2.31
C SER A 201 -14.32 7.55 2.38
N ASN A 202 -14.95 8.67 2.11
CA ASN A 202 -16.37 8.68 1.76
C ASN A 202 -16.47 8.64 0.23
N ILE A 203 -16.04 7.52 -0.37
CA ILE A 203 -16.23 7.36 -1.81
C ILE A 203 -17.74 7.23 -2.06
N PRO A 204 -18.37 8.14 -2.82
CA PRO A 204 -19.78 8.08 -3.11
C PRO A 204 -20.15 6.77 -3.81
N HIS A 205 -21.36 6.28 -3.60
CA HIS A 205 -21.84 5.04 -4.22
C HIS A 205 -21.75 5.10 -5.75
N GLU A 206 -22.05 6.24 -6.33
CA GLU A 206 -21.95 6.50 -7.77
C GLU A 206 -20.51 6.29 -8.28
N ARG A 207 -19.51 6.68 -7.49
CA ARG A 207 -18.10 6.46 -7.84
C ARG A 207 -17.72 4.99 -7.78
N LEU A 208 -18.29 4.23 -6.83
CA LEU A 208 -18.07 2.78 -6.75
C LEU A 208 -18.65 2.08 -7.98
N GLU A 209 -19.82 2.53 -8.44
CA GLU A 209 -20.43 2.04 -9.69
C GLU A 209 -19.57 2.41 -10.90
N GLU A 210 -19.09 3.64 -11.02
CA GLU A 210 -18.19 4.06 -12.11
C GLU A 210 -16.90 3.23 -12.17
N ILE A 211 -16.33 2.87 -11.03
CA ILE A 211 -15.15 1.98 -10.96
C ILE A 211 -15.52 0.58 -11.45
N TRP A 212 -16.67 0.08 -11.02
CA TRP A 212 -17.16 -1.21 -11.48
C TRP A 212 -17.44 -1.22 -12.98
N ASP A 213 -18.15 -0.22 -13.49
CA ASP A 213 -18.48 -0.10 -14.91
C ASP A 213 -17.21 -0.05 -15.77
N ALA A 214 -16.17 0.63 -15.29
CA ALA A 214 -14.86 0.66 -15.96
C ALA A 214 -14.18 -0.72 -15.99
N PHE A 215 -14.32 -1.49 -14.91
CA PHE A 215 -13.84 -2.88 -14.87
C PHE A 215 -14.64 -3.78 -15.81
N GLU A 216 -15.95 -3.66 -15.82
CA GLU A 216 -16.87 -4.44 -16.64
C GLU A 216 -16.65 -4.15 -18.14
N GLU A 217 -16.51 -2.88 -18.51
CA GLU A 217 -16.17 -2.46 -19.89
C GLU A 217 -14.83 -3.06 -20.33
N LEU A 218 -13.83 -2.99 -19.48
CA LEU A 218 -12.53 -3.62 -19.74
C LEU A 218 -12.67 -5.13 -19.90
N PHE A 219 -13.40 -5.81 -19.02
CA PHE A 219 -13.60 -7.25 -19.07
C PHE A 219 -14.23 -7.69 -20.40
N TYR A 220 -15.25 -6.99 -20.86
CA TYR A 220 -15.89 -7.28 -22.13
C TYR A 220 -15.06 -6.86 -23.36
N SER A 221 -13.98 -6.10 -23.19
CA SER A 221 -13.03 -5.81 -24.26
C SER A 221 -12.10 -6.98 -24.59
N PHE A 222 -12.01 -7.96 -23.71
CA PHE A 222 -11.27 -9.21 -23.93
C PHE A 222 -12.10 -10.19 -24.76
N ASP A 223 -11.43 -11.09 -25.47
CA ASP A 223 -12.12 -12.11 -26.26
C ASP A 223 -12.78 -13.19 -25.37
N GLU A 224 -13.64 -14.03 -25.98
CA GLU A 224 -14.34 -15.08 -25.23
C GLU A 224 -13.38 -16.12 -24.59
N LYS A 225 -12.21 -16.35 -25.18
CA LYS A 225 -11.22 -17.28 -24.64
C LYS A 225 -10.61 -16.70 -23.35
N GLU A 226 -10.24 -15.44 -23.38
CA GLU A 226 -9.68 -14.70 -22.26
C GLU A 226 -10.70 -14.54 -21.12
N GLN A 227 -11.96 -14.22 -21.43
CA GLN A 227 -13.04 -14.16 -20.43
C GLN A 227 -13.29 -15.51 -19.77
N LYS A 228 -13.26 -16.61 -20.53
CA LYS A 228 -13.36 -17.98 -20.01
C LYS A 228 -12.13 -18.36 -19.19
N LEU A 229 -10.93 -17.96 -19.62
CA LEU A 229 -9.69 -18.16 -18.90
C LEU A 229 -9.80 -17.57 -17.50
N PHE A 230 -10.23 -16.30 -17.38
CA PHE A 230 -10.42 -15.59 -16.11
C PHE A 230 -11.28 -16.39 -15.12
N PHE A 231 -12.49 -16.81 -15.51
CA PHE A 231 -13.38 -17.54 -14.62
C PHE A 231 -12.95 -19.00 -14.36
N ASN A 232 -12.04 -19.55 -15.15
CA ASN A 232 -11.49 -20.88 -14.91
C ASN A 232 -10.24 -20.87 -14.00
N MET A 233 -9.64 -19.71 -13.77
CA MET A 233 -8.50 -19.60 -12.86
C MET A 233 -8.85 -20.14 -11.47
N TYR A 234 -7.96 -20.93 -10.89
CA TYR A 234 -8.22 -21.59 -9.63
C TYR A 234 -8.65 -20.65 -8.52
N HIS A 235 -7.99 -19.49 -8.38
CA HIS A 235 -8.31 -18.53 -7.33
C HIS A 235 -9.68 -17.88 -7.49
N ILE A 236 -10.11 -17.61 -8.72
CA ILE A 236 -11.44 -17.04 -9.00
C ILE A 236 -12.53 -18.10 -8.75
N LYS A 237 -12.40 -19.25 -9.42
CA LYS A 237 -13.41 -20.30 -9.41
C LYS A 237 -13.52 -21.05 -8.09
N SER A 238 -12.41 -21.51 -7.57
CA SER A 238 -12.41 -22.48 -6.44
C SER A 238 -12.20 -21.81 -5.09
N TYR A 239 -11.42 -20.73 -5.04
CA TYR A 239 -11.15 -20.04 -3.79
C TYR A 239 -12.15 -18.93 -3.49
N LEU A 240 -12.39 -18.04 -4.43
CA LEU A 240 -13.40 -16.98 -4.28
C LEU A 240 -14.83 -17.46 -4.54
N GLY A 241 -15.00 -18.63 -5.17
CA GLY A 241 -16.31 -19.19 -5.52
C GLY A 241 -17.06 -18.34 -6.55
N ILE A 242 -16.33 -17.63 -7.42
CA ILE A 242 -16.88 -16.71 -8.40
C ILE A 242 -16.91 -17.39 -9.77
N HIS A 243 -18.11 -17.45 -10.37
CA HIS A 243 -18.35 -18.11 -11.66
C HIS A 243 -18.97 -17.17 -12.69
N SER A 244 -19.28 -15.93 -12.32
CA SER A 244 -19.86 -14.94 -13.22
C SER A 244 -19.50 -13.52 -12.79
N LEU A 245 -19.63 -12.58 -13.71
CA LEU A 245 -19.37 -11.17 -13.47
C LEU A 245 -20.33 -10.59 -12.41
N ASP A 246 -21.60 -11.05 -12.39
CA ASP A 246 -22.58 -10.64 -11.39
C ASP A 246 -22.17 -11.05 -9.96
N GLN A 247 -21.63 -12.26 -9.81
CA GLN A 247 -21.10 -12.70 -8.52
C GLN A 247 -19.89 -11.86 -8.08
N LEU A 248 -19.01 -11.55 -9.02
CA LEU A 248 -17.86 -10.68 -8.78
C LEU A 248 -18.32 -9.26 -8.37
N LYS A 249 -19.31 -8.69 -9.06
CA LYS A 249 -19.93 -7.40 -8.71
C LYS A 249 -20.51 -7.39 -7.31
N ASN A 250 -21.24 -8.43 -6.95
CA ASN A 250 -21.81 -8.56 -5.62
C ASN A 250 -20.72 -8.59 -4.53
N GLN A 251 -19.64 -9.32 -4.72
CA GLN A 251 -18.51 -9.33 -3.80
C GLN A 251 -17.84 -7.95 -3.70
N TYR A 252 -17.61 -7.28 -4.83
CA TYR A 252 -17.09 -5.92 -4.89
C TYR A 252 -17.95 -4.95 -4.07
N MET A 253 -19.27 -4.97 -4.25
CA MET A 253 -20.19 -4.09 -3.55
C MET A 253 -20.24 -4.37 -2.04
N ILE A 254 -20.04 -5.61 -1.61
CA ILE A 254 -19.93 -5.95 -0.17
C ILE A 254 -18.62 -5.37 0.40
N TYR A 255 -17.50 -5.54 -0.30
CA TYR A 255 -16.20 -5.03 0.11
C TYR A 255 -16.18 -3.51 0.23
N SER A 256 -16.86 -2.83 -0.68
CA SER A 256 -16.89 -1.36 -0.77
C SER A 256 -17.75 -0.68 0.30
N LYS A 257 -18.67 -1.42 0.98
CA LYS A 257 -19.60 -0.86 1.97
C LYS A 257 -19.01 -0.64 3.36
N VAL A 258 -17.76 -0.98 3.61
CA VAL A 258 -17.14 -0.93 4.94
C VAL A 258 -16.46 0.43 5.18
N SER A 259 -17.17 1.55 5.06
CA SER A 259 -16.62 2.83 5.50
C SER A 259 -17.16 3.22 6.89
N LYS A 260 -16.24 3.55 7.80
CA LYS A 260 -16.55 4.06 9.15
C LYS A 260 -16.34 5.57 9.18
N HIS A 261 -17.20 6.29 9.90
CA HIS A 261 -17.12 7.75 10.08
C HIS A 261 -15.77 8.19 10.66
N THR A 262 -15.17 9.19 10.05
CA THR A 262 -13.90 9.82 10.50
C THR A 262 -14.10 11.14 11.18
N LYS A 263 -13.15 11.48 12.06
CA LYS A 263 -13.01 12.85 12.58
C LYS A 263 -12.35 13.74 11.50
N PRO A 264 -12.67 15.05 11.49
CA PRO A 264 -12.00 16.01 10.60
C PRO A 264 -10.48 16.05 10.90
N PHE A 265 -9.66 15.90 9.89
CA PHE A 265 -8.19 15.89 10.01
C PHE A 265 -7.57 17.27 10.20
N ASN A 266 -8.30 18.34 9.86
CA ASN A 266 -7.77 19.70 9.78
C ASN A 266 -7.17 20.24 11.10
N GLU A 267 -7.62 19.74 12.26
CA GLU A 267 -7.14 20.18 13.58
C GLU A 267 -5.73 19.68 13.89
N ASP A 268 -5.30 18.54 13.34
CA ASP A 268 -4.00 17.91 13.63
C ASP A 268 -2.89 18.32 12.66
N LEU A 269 -3.24 18.92 11.53
CA LEU A 269 -2.29 19.27 10.46
C LEU A 269 -1.14 20.19 10.93
N PRO A 270 -1.38 21.24 11.75
CA PRO A 270 -0.29 22.07 12.27
C PRO A 270 0.73 21.27 13.11
N MET A 271 0.26 20.35 13.96
CA MET A 271 1.13 19.50 14.78
C MET A 271 1.96 18.55 13.89
N ILE A 272 1.35 17.96 12.90
CA ILE A 272 2.03 17.07 11.95
C ILE A 272 3.12 17.83 11.19
N ARG A 273 2.83 19.02 10.68
CA ARG A 273 3.81 19.90 10.03
C ARG A 273 4.98 20.25 10.96
N GLN A 274 4.70 20.56 12.22
CA GLN A 274 5.74 20.84 13.21
C GLN A 274 6.65 19.64 13.44
N LYS A 275 6.10 18.44 13.58
CA LYS A 275 6.89 17.20 13.75
C LYS A 275 7.72 16.88 12.51
N ILE A 276 7.16 17.03 11.32
CA ILE A 276 7.91 16.89 10.05
C ILE A 276 9.04 17.90 9.97
N HIS A 277 8.78 19.16 10.31
CA HIS A 277 9.82 20.19 10.34
C HIS A 277 10.94 19.82 11.34
N SER A 278 10.58 19.40 12.55
CA SER A 278 11.54 18.92 13.56
C SER A 278 12.40 17.77 13.05
N PHE A 279 11.81 16.81 12.34
CA PHE A 279 12.54 15.72 11.71
C PHE A 279 13.52 16.24 10.66
N ILE A 280 13.07 17.12 9.75
CA ILE A 280 13.90 17.71 8.70
C ILE A 280 15.11 18.45 9.28
N MET A 281 14.93 19.16 10.41
CA MET A 281 16.02 19.88 11.08
C MET A 281 17.09 18.95 11.69
N LYS A 282 16.74 17.70 11.97
CA LYS A 282 17.67 16.68 12.47
C LYS A 282 18.43 15.96 11.35
N LEU A 283 18.00 16.10 10.09
CA LEU A 283 18.68 15.49 8.95
C LEU A 283 20.10 16.03 8.78
N PRO A 284 21.04 15.22 8.29
CA PRO A 284 22.43 15.64 8.09
C PRO A 284 22.53 16.91 7.26
N LYS A 285 23.27 17.88 7.74
CA LYS A 285 23.66 19.02 6.93
C LYS A 285 24.75 18.54 5.95
N TYR A 286 24.47 18.56 4.67
CA TYR A 286 25.53 18.34 3.67
C TYR A 286 26.53 19.48 3.82
N GLY A 287 27.71 19.18 4.35
CA GLY A 287 28.87 20.04 4.20
C GLY A 287 29.13 20.15 2.71
N GLY A 288 29.04 21.36 2.15
CA GLY A 288 29.35 21.56 0.74
C GLY A 288 30.69 20.93 0.43
N TYR A 289 30.75 20.09 -0.59
CA TYR A 289 32.01 19.68 -1.17
C TYR A 289 32.75 20.96 -1.54
N ARG A 290 33.76 21.36 -0.75
CA ARG A 290 34.77 22.26 -1.24
C ARG A 290 35.43 21.53 -2.41
N ARG A 291 35.13 21.99 -3.63
CA ARG A 291 35.94 21.62 -4.81
C ARG A 291 37.35 22.12 -4.50
N THR A 292 38.25 21.21 -4.15
CA THR A 292 39.67 21.44 -4.22
C THR A 292 40.11 21.22 -5.64
#